data_45a582ce3f25a0a8d4bc03a6ca0c7ba1
#
_entry.id   45a582ce3f25a0a8d4bc03a6ca0c7ba1
#
_cell.length_a   1.000
_cell.length_b   1.000
_cell.length_c   1.000
_cell.angle_alpha   90.00
_cell.angle_beta   90.00
_cell.angle_gamma   90.00
#
_symmetry.space_group_name_H-M   'P 1'
#
loop_
_entity.id
_entity.type
_entity.pdbx_description
1 polymer ?
#
loop_
_entity_poly.entity_id
_entity_poly.type
_entity_poly.pdbx_seq_one_letter_code
_entity_poly.pdbx_strand_id
1 'polypeptide(L)'
;MAGRPRIKDVAEYAGVSPKTVSNVINNFEHVSDRTREAVKEAIDALGYRVNLAGRQLRQGRTGMITLAVPELDVAYFAELAGLVMAEADRRGRTVLLHRTNGVRERELAALHGFDAQFTDGVILSPLALHPRDLATRDRDLPVVLLGERPAEGGTDHVAIDNVAAAREATAHLLSRGRRRIAVVGGRVRGRQGTDRLRTDGYREALKEAGVPFDGDLVIPVDAFQWRDGARAATALLDTDPRPDALLCLNDHLALGALRALHERRVSVPGSLDVVGFDDIEASRFSVPSLTTVAPDKQEIARAAVALLLDRIDDPGGAPPRDHVVGHELIVRESTGC
;
A
#
# COMPACT_ATOMS: atom_id res chain seq x y z
N MET A 1 15.56 31.56 31.49
CA MET A 1 14.77 30.91 30.44
C MET A 1 13.46 30.42 31.10
N ALA A 2 12.31 30.95 30.72
CA ALA A 2 11.02 30.47 31.24
C ALA A 2 10.83 29.04 30.74
N GLY A 3 10.59 28.11 31.67
CA GLY A 3 10.33 26.70 31.33
C GLY A 3 9.06 26.55 30.47
N ARG A 4 8.96 25.47 29.66
CA ARG A 4 7.73 25.19 28.91
C ARG A 4 6.53 25.11 29.86
N PRO A 5 5.39 25.75 29.51
CA PRO A 5 4.18 25.68 30.32
C PRO A 5 3.77 24.23 30.60
N ARG A 6 3.30 23.96 31.80
CA ARG A 6 2.83 22.64 32.25
C ARG A 6 1.31 22.65 32.43
N ILE A 7 0.71 21.48 32.48
CA ILE A 7 -0.74 21.36 32.72
C ILE A 7 -1.20 22.08 34.02
N LYS A 8 -0.30 22.19 35.01
CA LYS A 8 -0.57 22.94 36.26
C LYS A 8 -0.69 24.42 35.99
N ASP A 9 0.13 24.99 35.13
CA ASP A 9 0.12 26.42 34.80
C ASP A 9 -1.18 26.78 34.06
N VAL A 10 -1.65 25.90 33.15
CA VAL A 10 -2.96 26.03 32.48
C VAL A 10 -4.11 25.96 33.50
N ALA A 11 -4.02 25.03 34.44
CA ALA A 11 -5.04 24.86 35.48
C ALA A 11 -5.14 26.10 36.38
N GLU A 12 -4.00 26.67 36.76
CA GLU A 12 -3.93 27.91 37.56
C GLU A 12 -4.50 29.11 36.80
N TYR A 13 -4.12 29.29 35.53
CA TYR A 13 -4.63 30.36 34.68
C TYR A 13 -6.14 30.26 34.45
N ALA A 14 -6.67 29.06 34.20
CA ALA A 14 -8.09 28.81 33.96
C ALA A 14 -8.93 28.71 35.25
N GLY A 15 -8.31 28.78 36.46
CA GLY A 15 -9.02 28.65 37.75
C GLY A 15 -9.66 27.29 37.98
N VAL A 16 -9.06 26.19 37.44
CA VAL A 16 -9.59 24.83 37.54
C VAL A 16 -8.53 23.83 38.01
N SER A 17 -8.94 22.60 38.27
CA SER A 17 -7.99 21.55 38.64
C SER A 17 -7.21 21.02 37.41
N PRO A 18 -5.96 20.51 37.58
CA PRO A 18 -5.23 19.83 36.49
C PRO A 18 -6.01 18.64 35.88
N LYS A 19 -6.85 17.99 36.69
CA LYS A 19 -7.76 16.92 36.21
C LYS A 19 -8.82 17.49 35.26
N THR A 20 -9.38 18.66 35.57
CA THR A 20 -10.34 19.38 34.72
C THR A 20 -9.71 19.78 33.38
N VAL A 21 -8.49 20.31 33.39
CA VAL A 21 -7.73 20.61 32.15
C VAL A 21 -7.54 19.36 31.34
N SER A 22 -7.13 18.25 31.96
CA SER A 22 -6.99 16.94 31.29
C SER A 22 -8.30 16.44 30.67
N ASN A 23 -9.42 16.62 31.37
CA ASN A 23 -10.75 16.26 30.90
C ASN A 23 -11.16 17.09 29.66
N VAL A 24 -10.86 18.39 29.66
CA VAL A 24 -11.12 19.27 28.50
C VAL A 24 -10.28 18.85 27.30
N ILE A 25 -8.98 18.61 27.50
CA ILE A 25 -8.05 18.18 26.45
C ILE A 25 -8.50 16.83 25.83
N ASN A 26 -9.11 15.95 26.63
CA ASN A 26 -9.59 14.64 26.19
C ASN A 26 -11.07 14.63 25.76
N ASN A 27 -11.69 15.81 25.55
CA ASN A 27 -13.09 15.98 25.14
C ASN A 27 -14.10 15.22 26.01
N PHE A 28 -13.86 15.15 27.32
CA PHE A 28 -14.78 14.46 28.24
C PHE A 28 -16.15 15.16 28.26
N GLU A 29 -17.23 14.38 28.08
CA GLU A 29 -18.59 14.91 27.88
C GLU A 29 -19.14 15.73 29.05
N HIS A 30 -18.72 15.42 30.29
CA HIS A 30 -19.24 16.05 31.49
C HIS A 30 -18.48 17.30 31.91
N VAL A 31 -17.88 18.06 30.99
CA VAL A 31 -17.28 19.34 31.24
C VAL A 31 -18.17 20.42 30.65
N SER A 32 -18.57 21.43 31.48
CA SER A 32 -19.40 22.54 31.01
C SER A 32 -18.70 23.35 29.91
N ASP A 33 -19.48 23.92 28.97
CA ASP A 33 -18.95 24.75 27.88
C ASP A 33 -18.12 25.94 28.40
N ARG A 34 -18.58 26.57 29.46
CA ARG A 34 -17.84 27.66 30.12
C ARG A 34 -16.45 27.22 30.58
N THR A 35 -16.35 26.04 31.18
CA THR A 35 -15.07 25.50 31.65
C THR A 35 -14.18 25.12 30.46
N ARG A 36 -14.78 24.58 29.42
CA ARG A 36 -14.09 24.20 28.19
C ARG A 36 -13.47 25.42 27.50
N GLU A 37 -14.21 26.52 27.42
CA GLU A 37 -13.72 27.77 26.85
C GLU A 37 -12.61 28.40 27.69
N ALA A 38 -12.77 28.51 29.00
CA ALA A 38 -11.74 29.06 29.89
C ALA A 38 -10.42 28.25 29.79
N VAL A 39 -10.48 26.94 29.68
CA VAL A 39 -9.28 26.09 29.50
C VAL A 39 -8.65 26.25 28.12
N LYS A 40 -9.42 26.37 27.04
CA LYS A 40 -8.90 26.64 25.69
C LYS A 40 -8.19 27.99 25.65
N GLU A 41 -8.80 29.03 26.19
CA GLU A 41 -8.19 30.36 26.29
C GLU A 41 -6.87 30.35 27.07
N ALA A 42 -6.81 29.60 28.17
CA ALA A 42 -5.57 29.41 28.94
C ALA A 42 -4.48 28.68 28.18
N ILE A 43 -4.86 27.65 27.41
CA ILE A 43 -3.94 26.89 26.53
C ILE A 43 -3.33 27.81 25.47
N ASP A 44 -4.15 28.63 24.81
CA ASP A 44 -3.72 29.54 23.76
C ASP A 44 -2.86 30.69 24.34
N ALA A 45 -3.27 31.30 25.45
CA ALA A 45 -2.54 32.36 26.08
C ALA A 45 -1.16 31.96 26.59
N LEU A 46 -1.03 30.74 27.10
CA LEU A 46 0.25 30.21 27.60
C LEU A 46 1.08 29.51 26.54
N GLY A 47 0.53 29.29 25.32
CA GLY A 47 1.18 28.46 24.28
C GLY A 47 1.42 27.03 24.76
N TYR A 48 0.54 26.53 25.63
CA TYR A 48 0.67 25.16 26.16
C TYR A 48 0.48 24.14 25.03
N ARG A 49 1.43 23.21 24.90
CA ARG A 49 1.30 22.07 24.04
C ARG A 49 1.19 20.81 24.88
N VAL A 50 0.20 19.97 24.54
CA VAL A 50 0.00 18.69 25.23
C VAL A 50 1.29 17.88 25.17
N ASN A 51 1.80 17.48 26.32
CA ASN A 51 2.94 16.58 26.40
C ASN A 51 2.46 15.16 26.02
N LEU A 52 2.63 14.82 24.74
CA LEU A 52 2.24 13.52 24.20
C LEU A 52 2.94 12.38 24.95
N ALA A 53 4.21 12.52 25.31
CA ALA A 53 4.94 11.51 26.09
C ALA A 53 4.31 11.28 27.47
N GLY A 54 3.87 12.35 28.15
CA GLY A 54 3.17 12.22 29.43
C GLY A 54 1.75 11.64 29.32
N ARG A 55 1.11 11.76 28.14
CA ARG A 55 -0.17 11.12 27.81
C ARG A 55 0.04 9.63 27.54
N GLN A 56 1.05 9.29 26.75
CA GLN A 56 1.47 7.94 26.42
C GLN A 56 1.77 7.12 27.68
N LEU A 57 2.56 7.69 28.63
CA LEU A 57 2.88 7.04 29.89
C LEU A 57 1.63 6.69 30.74
N ARG A 58 0.57 7.48 30.64
CA ARG A 58 -0.67 7.25 31.40
C ARG A 58 -1.67 6.34 30.72
N GLN A 59 -1.66 6.28 29.39
CA GLN A 59 -2.62 5.50 28.60
C GLN A 59 -2.03 4.19 28.07
N GLY A 60 -0.70 4.01 28.15
CA GLY A 60 0.01 2.87 27.56
C GLY A 60 -0.07 2.81 26.02
N ARG A 61 -0.56 3.89 25.36
CA ARG A 61 -0.76 3.97 23.91
C ARG A 61 -0.32 5.31 23.37
N THR A 62 0.25 5.29 22.16
CA THR A 62 0.77 6.48 21.48
C THR A 62 -0.31 7.25 20.71
N GLY A 63 -1.35 6.56 20.26
CA GLY A 63 -2.33 7.06 19.30
C GLY A 63 -1.79 7.11 17.86
N MET A 64 -0.59 6.58 17.64
CA MET A 64 0.06 6.53 16.33
C MET A 64 0.14 5.08 15.82
N ILE A 65 -0.05 4.90 14.52
CA ILE A 65 0.17 3.66 13.81
C ILE A 65 1.20 3.89 12.70
N THR A 66 1.98 2.87 12.36
CA THR A 66 2.98 2.98 11.29
C THR A 66 2.46 2.32 10.02
N LEU A 67 2.57 3.03 8.89
CA LEU A 67 2.46 2.45 7.56
C LEU A 67 3.86 2.31 6.96
N ALA A 68 4.33 1.07 6.82
CA ALA A 68 5.62 0.75 6.23
C ALA A 68 5.44 0.22 4.80
N VAL A 69 5.96 0.95 3.82
CA VAL A 69 5.85 0.64 2.38
C VAL A 69 7.23 0.57 1.73
N PRO A 70 7.38 -0.17 0.62
CA PRO A 70 8.67 -0.28 -0.05
C PRO A 70 9.18 1.06 -0.58
N GLU A 71 8.35 1.76 -1.35
CA GLU A 71 8.72 2.97 -2.08
C GLU A 71 7.59 4.00 -1.99
N LEU A 72 7.95 5.29 -1.95
CA LEU A 72 6.97 6.40 -1.97
C LEU A 72 6.87 7.09 -3.34
N ASP A 73 7.83 6.84 -4.20
CA ASP A 73 7.85 7.32 -5.59
C ASP A 73 7.13 6.39 -6.57
N VAL A 74 6.69 5.21 -6.12
CA VAL A 74 5.72 4.38 -6.83
C VAL A 74 4.31 4.87 -6.47
N ALA A 75 3.61 5.43 -7.44
CA ALA A 75 2.33 6.12 -7.25
C ALA A 75 1.28 5.27 -6.50
N TYR A 76 1.24 3.95 -6.74
CA TYR A 76 0.36 3.04 -6.01
C TYR A 76 0.51 3.17 -4.48
N PHE A 77 1.75 3.17 -3.98
CA PHE A 77 1.99 3.26 -2.54
C PHE A 77 1.69 4.65 -1.99
N ALA A 78 1.91 5.71 -2.78
CA ALA A 78 1.56 7.08 -2.38
C ALA A 78 0.04 7.28 -2.28
N GLU A 79 -0.72 6.77 -3.27
CA GLU A 79 -2.18 6.81 -3.27
C GLU A 79 -2.75 5.98 -2.10
N LEU A 80 -2.25 4.76 -1.90
CA LEU A 80 -2.66 3.90 -0.78
C LEU A 80 -2.34 4.54 0.57
N ALA A 81 -1.17 5.18 0.71
CA ALA A 81 -0.82 5.89 1.94
C ALA A 81 -1.80 7.02 2.24
N GLY A 82 -2.20 7.80 1.23
CA GLY A 82 -3.23 8.84 1.38
C GLY A 82 -4.56 8.27 1.89
N LEU A 83 -4.99 7.12 1.37
CA LEU A 83 -6.23 6.45 1.79
C LEU A 83 -6.13 5.88 3.21
N VAL A 84 -4.99 5.27 3.56
CA VAL A 84 -4.74 4.77 4.93
C VAL A 84 -4.72 5.92 5.94
N MET A 85 -4.07 7.05 5.60
CA MET A 85 -4.05 8.24 6.46
C MET A 85 -5.45 8.80 6.67
N ALA A 86 -6.25 8.93 5.61
CA ALA A 86 -7.62 9.42 5.71
C ALA A 86 -8.52 8.48 6.55
N GLU A 87 -8.33 7.17 6.45
CA GLU A 87 -9.07 6.19 7.26
C GLU A 87 -8.64 6.23 8.73
N ALA A 88 -7.34 6.34 8.99
CA ALA A 88 -6.80 6.46 10.34
C ALA A 88 -7.27 7.75 11.03
N ASP A 89 -7.27 8.88 10.32
CA ASP A 89 -7.74 10.18 10.84
C ASP A 89 -9.22 10.11 11.25
N ARG A 90 -10.08 9.46 10.46
CA ARG A 90 -11.50 9.23 10.83
C ARG A 90 -11.65 8.45 12.13
N ARG A 91 -10.64 7.66 12.50
CA ARG A 91 -10.61 6.85 13.73
C ARG A 91 -9.74 7.46 14.83
N GLY A 92 -9.33 8.73 14.67
CA GLY A 92 -8.54 9.48 15.66
C GLY A 92 -7.12 8.95 15.85
N ARG A 93 -6.53 8.36 14.80
CA ARG A 93 -5.15 7.85 14.78
C ARG A 93 -4.28 8.65 13.83
N THR A 94 -3.02 8.86 14.21
CA THR A 94 -2.01 9.49 13.35
C THR A 94 -1.16 8.41 12.69
N VAL A 95 -0.89 8.55 11.38
CA VAL A 95 -0.04 7.61 10.64
C VAL A 95 1.39 8.14 10.57
N LEU A 96 2.33 7.30 10.98
CA LEU A 96 3.76 7.47 10.72
C LEU A 96 4.12 6.71 9.44
N LEU A 97 4.69 7.41 8.46
CA LEU A 97 5.09 6.81 7.19
C LEU A 97 6.54 6.34 7.25
N HIS A 98 6.79 5.07 6.92
CA HIS A 98 8.13 4.50 6.88
C HIS A 98 8.42 3.86 5.53
N ARG A 99 9.54 4.25 4.89
CA ARG A 99 10.00 3.67 3.64
C ARG A 99 11.04 2.57 3.90
N THR A 100 10.71 1.33 3.52
CA THR A 100 11.59 0.17 3.72
C THR A 100 12.60 -0.03 2.58
N ASN A 101 12.37 0.53 1.40
CA ASN A 101 13.09 0.28 0.15
C ASN A 101 13.08 -1.22 -0.27
N GLY A 102 12.16 -2.02 0.22
CA GLY A 102 12.17 -3.47 0.02
C GLY A 102 13.40 -4.17 0.61
N VAL A 103 14.06 -3.53 1.58
CA VAL A 103 15.26 -4.06 2.25
C VAL A 103 14.85 -4.82 3.50
N ARG A 104 15.22 -6.11 3.57
CA ARG A 104 14.78 -7.03 4.63
C ARG A 104 15.05 -6.50 6.05
N GLU A 105 16.21 -5.90 6.29
CA GLU A 105 16.59 -5.35 7.59
C GLU A 105 15.66 -4.21 8.02
N ARG A 106 15.21 -3.38 7.08
CA ARG A 106 14.25 -2.29 7.33
C ARG A 106 12.83 -2.81 7.53
N GLU A 107 12.45 -3.85 6.80
CA GLU A 107 11.17 -4.53 6.99
C GLU A 107 11.12 -5.24 8.36
N LEU A 108 12.22 -5.86 8.79
CA LEU A 108 12.36 -6.42 10.14
C LEU A 108 12.28 -5.34 11.21
N ALA A 109 12.95 -4.20 11.03
CA ALA A 109 12.83 -3.07 11.96
C ALA A 109 11.39 -2.58 12.09
N ALA A 110 10.64 -2.49 10.96
CA ALA A 110 9.22 -2.17 10.98
C ALA A 110 8.40 -3.24 11.69
N LEU A 111 8.67 -4.53 11.45
CA LEU A 111 8.01 -5.66 12.07
C LEU A 111 8.18 -5.69 13.60
N HIS A 112 9.30 -5.17 14.10
CA HIS A 112 9.61 -5.05 15.52
C HIS A 112 9.27 -3.65 16.10
N GLY A 113 8.59 -2.77 15.32
CA GLY A 113 8.08 -1.49 15.81
C GLY A 113 9.11 -0.41 16.10
N PHE A 114 10.31 -0.46 15.47
CA PHE A 114 11.36 0.56 15.66
C PHE A 114 11.65 0.85 17.14
N ASP A 115 11.83 -0.15 17.97
CA ASP A 115 11.91 -0.09 19.45
C ASP A 115 10.56 0.16 20.15
N ALA A 116 9.42 -0.04 19.46
CA ALA A 116 8.04 -0.02 19.97
C ALA A 116 7.59 1.24 20.74
N GLN A 117 8.44 2.29 20.79
CA GLN A 117 8.16 3.49 21.59
C GLN A 117 7.24 4.52 20.90
N PHE A 118 7.06 4.42 19.57
CA PHE A 118 6.39 5.45 18.79
C PHE A 118 5.12 4.98 18.08
N THR A 119 4.79 3.71 18.11
CA THR A 119 3.65 3.15 17.38
C THR A 119 2.87 2.15 18.20
N ASP A 120 1.55 2.19 18.07
CA ASP A 120 0.64 1.21 18.69
C ASP A 120 0.48 -0.05 17.82
N GLY A 121 0.91 0.00 16.54
CA GLY A 121 0.84 -1.10 15.60
C GLY A 121 1.35 -0.73 14.21
N VAL A 122 1.53 -1.72 13.36
CA VAL A 122 2.17 -1.58 12.04
C VAL A 122 1.32 -2.19 10.93
N ILE A 123 1.09 -1.43 9.87
CA ILE A 123 0.64 -1.92 8.56
C ILE A 123 1.89 -2.01 7.70
N LEU A 124 2.25 -3.20 7.23
CA LEU A 124 3.50 -3.46 6.50
C LEU A 124 3.21 -4.09 5.14
N SER A 125 3.75 -3.49 4.06
CA SER A 125 3.79 -4.09 2.72
C SER A 125 5.20 -4.67 2.48
N PRO A 126 5.46 -5.96 2.80
CA PRO A 126 6.79 -6.54 2.71
C PRO A 126 7.10 -7.03 1.30
N LEU A 127 8.36 -6.86 0.87
CA LEU A 127 8.90 -7.47 -0.35
C LEU A 127 10.01 -8.50 -0.06
N ALA A 128 10.72 -8.34 1.06
CA ALA A 128 11.93 -9.10 1.36
C ALA A 128 11.82 -10.04 2.57
N LEU A 129 10.75 -9.96 3.37
CA LEU A 129 10.54 -10.84 4.53
C LEU A 129 10.42 -12.31 4.10
N HIS A 130 10.93 -13.21 4.94
CA HIS A 130 10.72 -14.65 4.84
C HIS A 130 9.63 -15.11 5.82
N PRO A 131 8.98 -16.28 5.60
CA PRO A 131 7.99 -16.82 6.55
C PRO A 131 8.51 -16.90 7.98
N ARG A 132 9.76 -17.34 8.16
CA ARG A 132 10.41 -17.43 9.50
C ARG A 132 10.57 -16.09 10.22
N ASP A 133 10.60 -14.97 9.49
CA ASP A 133 10.76 -13.63 10.07
C ASP A 133 9.50 -13.24 10.85
N LEU A 134 8.33 -13.64 10.37
CA LEU A 134 7.07 -13.41 11.07
C LEU A 134 6.98 -14.17 12.41
N ALA A 135 7.66 -15.30 12.51
CA ALA A 135 7.73 -16.06 13.76
C ALA A 135 8.58 -15.36 14.83
N THR A 136 9.49 -14.47 14.44
CA THR A 136 10.39 -13.71 15.35
C THR A 136 9.82 -12.37 15.77
N ARG A 137 8.63 -11.97 15.23
CA ARG A 137 8.01 -10.68 15.56
C ARG A 137 7.72 -10.55 17.05
N ASP A 138 7.72 -9.32 17.53
CA ASP A 138 7.16 -9.01 18.83
C ASP A 138 5.66 -9.29 18.81
N ARG A 139 5.20 -10.21 19.65
CA ARG A 139 3.79 -10.61 19.72
C ARG A 139 2.90 -9.55 20.36
N ASP A 140 3.49 -8.64 21.13
CA ASP A 140 2.78 -7.55 21.78
C ASP A 140 2.52 -6.38 20.82
N LEU A 141 3.23 -6.33 19.67
CA LEU A 141 3.00 -5.33 18.63
C LEU A 141 2.03 -5.88 17.58
N PRO A 142 0.83 -5.30 17.44
CA PRO A 142 -0.10 -5.61 16.37
C PRO A 142 0.49 -5.31 14.99
N VAL A 143 0.37 -6.28 14.06
CA VAL A 143 0.84 -6.17 12.68
C VAL A 143 -0.22 -6.65 11.72
N VAL A 144 -0.47 -5.87 10.67
CA VAL A 144 -1.25 -6.25 9.49
C VAL A 144 -0.34 -6.23 8.26
N LEU A 145 -0.33 -7.31 7.49
CA LEU A 145 0.43 -7.40 6.25
C LEU A 145 -0.43 -6.99 5.05
N LEU A 146 0.15 -6.24 4.12
CA LEU A 146 -0.44 -5.90 2.82
C LEU A 146 0.25 -6.66 1.69
N GLY A 147 -0.52 -7.00 0.67
CA GLY A 147 0.01 -7.66 -0.53
C GLY A 147 0.40 -9.12 -0.27
N GLU A 148 1.48 -9.58 -0.88
CA GLU A 148 1.89 -10.97 -0.78
C GLU A 148 2.50 -11.26 0.58
N ARG A 149 1.84 -12.11 1.34
CA ARG A 149 2.43 -12.57 2.60
C ARG A 149 3.35 -13.75 2.40
N PRO A 150 4.39 -13.87 3.20
CA PRO A 150 5.08 -15.15 3.38
C PRO A 150 4.07 -16.19 3.87
N ALA A 151 3.98 -17.34 3.20
CA ALA A 151 3.16 -18.46 3.67
C ALA A 151 3.54 -18.82 5.12
N GLU A 152 2.57 -18.88 6.02
CA GLU A 152 2.74 -19.12 7.46
C GLU A 152 3.19 -17.89 8.28
N GLY A 153 2.36 -17.32 9.12
CA GLY A 153 2.79 -16.18 9.93
C GLY A 153 1.87 -15.72 11.04
N GLY A 154 0.64 -16.18 11.10
CA GLY A 154 -0.26 -15.84 12.21
C GLY A 154 -0.48 -14.33 12.39
N THR A 155 -0.50 -13.54 11.30
CA THR A 155 -0.81 -12.11 11.25
C THR A 155 -2.05 -11.86 10.41
N ASP A 156 -2.81 -10.83 10.71
CA ASP A 156 -3.86 -10.35 9.81
C ASP A 156 -3.24 -9.91 8.48
N HIS A 157 -3.97 -10.13 7.38
CA HIS A 157 -3.48 -9.94 6.04
C HIS A 157 -4.57 -9.37 5.14
N VAL A 158 -4.19 -8.43 4.28
CA VAL A 158 -5.06 -7.81 3.28
C VAL A 158 -4.37 -7.84 1.92
N ALA A 159 -4.98 -8.46 0.93
CA ALA A 159 -4.47 -8.55 -0.44
C ALA A 159 -5.59 -8.69 -1.44
N ILE A 160 -5.25 -8.56 -2.73
CA ILE A 160 -6.12 -9.01 -3.83
C ILE A 160 -5.71 -10.42 -4.27
N ASP A 161 -6.58 -11.10 -5.03
CA ASP A 161 -6.19 -12.31 -5.75
C ASP A 161 -5.38 -11.93 -7.00
N ASN A 162 -4.06 -11.90 -6.87
CA ASN A 162 -3.14 -11.53 -7.96
C ASN A 162 -3.14 -12.53 -9.11
N VAL A 163 -3.43 -13.81 -8.85
CA VAL A 163 -3.54 -14.83 -9.90
C VAL A 163 -4.80 -14.58 -10.72
N ALA A 164 -5.95 -14.43 -10.07
CA ALA A 164 -7.22 -14.14 -10.75
C ALA A 164 -7.16 -12.82 -11.53
N ALA A 165 -6.59 -11.77 -10.95
CA ALA A 165 -6.46 -10.46 -11.57
C ALA A 165 -5.58 -10.49 -12.85
N ALA A 166 -4.44 -11.14 -12.80
CA ALA A 166 -3.56 -11.27 -13.96
C ALA A 166 -4.15 -12.22 -15.03
N ARG A 167 -4.88 -13.25 -14.60
CA ARG A 167 -5.62 -14.13 -15.52
C ARG A 167 -6.68 -13.35 -16.27
N GLU A 168 -7.47 -12.50 -15.60
CA GLU A 168 -8.49 -11.66 -16.23
C GLU A 168 -7.87 -10.68 -17.23
N ALA A 169 -6.80 -9.97 -16.85
CA ALA A 169 -6.08 -9.05 -17.73
C ALA A 169 -5.53 -9.76 -18.98
N THR A 170 -5.00 -10.97 -18.83
CA THR A 170 -4.49 -11.78 -19.94
C THR A 170 -5.63 -12.28 -20.82
N ALA A 171 -6.73 -12.75 -20.24
CA ALA A 171 -7.91 -13.21 -20.96
C ALA A 171 -8.50 -12.07 -21.81
N HIS A 172 -8.51 -10.83 -21.29
CA HIS A 172 -8.90 -9.64 -22.06
C HIS A 172 -8.04 -9.49 -23.32
N LEU A 173 -6.71 -9.53 -23.22
CA LEU A 173 -5.81 -9.45 -24.39
C LEU A 173 -6.07 -10.58 -25.38
N LEU A 174 -6.26 -11.81 -24.90
CA LEU A 174 -6.57 -12.97 -25.71
C LEU A 174 -7.91 -12.85 -26.43
N SER A 175 -8.95 -12.29 -25.78
CA SER A 175 -10.27 -12.04 -26.38
C SER A 175 -10.20 -11.01 -27.53
N ARG A 176 -9.21 -10.13 -27.50
CA ARG A 176 -8.93 -9.16 -28.55
C ARG A 176 -8.13 -9.75 -29.73
N GLY A 177 -7.86 -11.05 -29.70
CA GLY A 177 -7.12 -11.75 -30.74
C GLY A 177 -5.60 -11.71 -30.55
N ARG A 178 -5.08 -11.16 -29.46
CA ARG A 178 -3.65 -11.17 -29.18
C ARG A 178 -3.20 -12.59 -28.80
N ARG A 179 -2.03 -13.00 -29.28
CA ARG A 179 -1.54 -14.37 -29.09
C ARG A 179 -0.09 -14.44 -28.61
N ARG A 180 0.70 -13.40 -28.89
CA ARG A 180 2.10 -13.30 -28.46
C ARG A 180 2.22 -12.19 -27.40
N ILE A 181 1.74 -12.48 -26.19
CA ILE A 181 1.67 -11.52 -25.09
C ILE A 181 2.97 -11.61 -24.28
N ALA A 182 3.71 -10.50 -24.14
CA ALA A 182 4.86 -10.44 -23.25
C ALA A 182 4.45 -9.90 -21.87
N VAL A 183 5.05 -10.46 -20.81
CA VAL A 183 4.85 -10.01 -19.43
C VAL A 183 6.06 -9.22 -18.96
N VAL A 184 5.89 -7.94 -18.68
CA VAL A 184 6.97 -7.06 -18.20
C VAL A 184 6.90 -6.95 -16.68
N GLY A 185 7.98 -7.31 -15.99
CA GLY A 185 8.06 -7.38 -14.53
C GLY A 185 7.82 -8.78 -13.97
N GLY A 186 7.55 -9.78 -14.85
CA GLY A 186 7.24 -11.16 -14.45
C GLY A 186 8.47 -11.99 -14.10
N ARG A 187 8.25 -13.11 -13.42
CA ARG A 187 9.26 -14.12 -13.10
C ARG A 187 8.72 -15.53 -13.25
N VAL A 188 9.46 -16.39 -13.97
CA VAL A 188 9.10 -17.80 -14.16
C VAL A 188 9.54 -18.67 -12.97
N ARG A 189 10.63 -18.29 -12.30
CA ARG A 189 11.25 -19.04 -11.18
C ARG A 189 11.60 -18.08 -10.04
N GLY A 190 11.78 -18.60 -8.85
CA GLY A 190 12.18 -17.83 -7.69
C GLY A 190 11.16 -17.88 -6.57
N ARG A 191 11.33 -16.97 -5.60
CA ARG A 191 10.43 -16.84 -4.44
C ARG A 191 9.03 -16.42 -4.90
N GLN A 192 8.01 -16.86 -4.18
CA GLN A 192 6.64 -16.42 -4.40
C GLN A 192 6.49 -14.95 -3.96
N GLY A 193 6.15 -14.11 -4.89
CA GLY A 193 5.88 -12.68 -4.73
C GLY A 193 4.85 -12.26 -5.76
N THR A 194 4.46 -10.99 -5.76
CA THR A 194 3.46 -10.41 -6.69
C THR A 194 3.83 -10.71 -8.15
N ASP A 195 5.10 -10.55 -8.50
CA ASP A 195 5.65 -10.84 -9.83
C ASP A 195 5.41 -12.29 -10.28
N ARG A 196 5.58 -13.23 -9.35
CA ARG A 196 5.35 -14.64 -9.62
C ARG A 196 3.86 -14.98 -9.72
N LEU A 197 3.04 -14.52 -8.78
CA LEU A 197 1.59 -14.80 -8.77
C LEU A 197 0.90 -14.24 -10.02
N ARG A 198 1.24 -13.02 -10.42
CA ARG A 198 0.72 -12.42 -11.66
C ARG A 198 1.20 -13.18 -12.89
N THR A 199 2.45 -13.69 -12.89
CA THR A 199 2.95 -14.57 -13.97
C THR A 199 2.21 -15.91 -14.00
N ASP A 200 1.85 -16.47 -12.85
CA ASP A 200 1.07 -17.71 -12.79
C ASP A 200 -0.35 -17.51 -13.35
N GLY A 201 -1.03 -16.39 -13.03
CA GLY A 201 -2.32 -16.04 -13.63
C GLY A 201 -2.25 -15.85 -15.15
N TYR A 202 -1.19 -15.21 -15.66
CA TYR A 202 -0.92 -15.13 -17.09
C TYR A 202 -0.82 -16.52 -17.72
N ARG A 203 -0.08 -17.46 -17.10
CA ARG A 203 0.08 -18.84 -17.61
C ARG A 203 -1.24 -19.60 -17.62
N GLU A 204 -2.07 -19.41 -16.59
CA GLU A 204 -3.40 -20.04 -16.53
C GLU A 204 -4.28 -19.56 -17.69
N ALA A 205 -4.34 -18.27 -17.96
CA ALA A 205 -5.13 -17.73 -19.07
C ALA A 205 -4.65 -18.23 -20.44
N LEU A 206 -3.33 -18.31 -20.68
CA LEU A 206 -2.79 -18.89 -21.89
C LEU A 206 -3.22 -20.35 -22.06
N LYS A 207 -3.11 -21.13 -20.98
CA LYS A 207 -3.51 -22.55 -20.97
C LYS A 207 -5.00 -22.72 -21.28
N GLU A 208 -5.86 -21.92 -20.68
CA GLU A 208 -7.31 -21.92 -20.93
C GLU A 208 -7.65 -21.59 -22.39
N ALA A 209 -6.88 -20.69 -23.01
CA ALA A 209 -7.04 -20.31 -24.42
C ALA A 209 -6.31 -21.23 -25.42
N GLY A 210 -5.63 -22.26 -24.95
CA GLY A 210 -4.86 -23.18 -25.82
C GLY A 210 -3.63 -22.53 -26.44
N VAL A 211 -3.10 -21.43 -25.87
CA VAL A 211 -1.90 -20.73 -26.35
C VAL A 211 -0.68 -21.29 -25.61
N PRO A 212 0.37 -21.75 -26.31
CA PRO A 212 1.58 -22.22 -25.66
C PRO A 212 2.27 -21.15 -24.83
N PHE A 213 2.69 -21.50 -23.61
CA PHE A 213 3.50 -20.63 -22.77
C PHE A 213 4.93 -20.55 -23.31
N ASP A 214 5.42 -19.32 -23.52
CA ASP A 214 6.79 -19.03 -23.92
C ASP A 214 7.48 -18.27 -22.77
N GLY A 215 8.48 -18.89 -22.14
CA GLY A 215 9.22 -18.31 -21.03
C GLY A 215 10.07 -17.09 -21.43
N ASP A 216 10.45 -16.96 -22.69
CA ASP A 216 11.24 -15.85 -23.21
C ASP A 216 10.40 -14.55 -23.34
N LEU A 217 9.07 -14.66 -23.27
CA LEU A 217 8.16 -13.51 -23.18
C LEU A 217 7.93 -13.02 -21.74
N VAL A 218 8.51 -13.66 -20.74
CA VAL A 218 8.46 -13.19 -19.35
C VAL A 218 9.73 -12.40 -19.04
N ILE A 219 9.63 -11.10 -19.03
CA ILE A 219 10.75 -10.17 -18.92
C ILE A 219 10.90 -9.72 -17.47
N PRO A 220 11.90 -10.18 -16.74
CA PRO A 220 12.18 -9.70 -15.39
C PRO A 220 12.72 -8.27 -15.42
N VAL A 221 12.44 -7.51 -14.36
CA VAL A 221 12.97 -6.16 -14.15
C VAL A 221 13.64 -6.07 -12.78
N ASP A 222 14.55 -5.11 -12.62
CA ASP A 222 15.26 -4.87 -11.36
C ASP A 222 14.43 -4.04 -10.39
N ALA A 223 13.74 -3.01 -10.92
CA ALA A 223 12.79 -2.19 -10.20
C ALA A 223 11.50 -2.04 -11.03
N PHE A 224 10.40 -1.72 -10.39
CA PHE A 224 9.10 -1.56 -11.07
C PHE A 224 8.89 -0.09 -11.47
N GLN A 225 9.89 0.51 -12.16
CA GLN A 225 9.93 1.92 -12.52
C GLN A 225 9.69 2.15 -14.03
N TRP A 226 9.31 3.36 -14.39
CA TRP A 226 9.03 3.80 -15.77
C TRP A 226 10.14 3.43 -16.75
N ARG A 227 11.42 3.65 -16.36
CA ARG A 227 12.57 3.35 -17.21
C ARG A 227 12.77 1.86 -17.47
N ASP A 228 12.33 1.00 -16.54
CA ASP A 228 12.40 -0.45 -16.72
C ASP A 228 11.38 -0.92 -17.75
N GLY A 229 10.16 -0.36 -17.70
CA GLY A 229 9.13 -0.59 -18.71
C GLY A 229 9.56 -0.13 -20.10
N ALA A 230 10.15 1.07 -20.20
CA ALA A 230 10.66 1.59 -21.47
C ALA A 230 11.79 0.71 -22.03
N ARG A 231 12.74 0.27 -21.19
CA ARG A 231 13.84 -0.62 -21.57
C ARG A 231 13.33 -1.97 -22.06
N ALA A 232 12.40 -2.57 -21.32
CA ALA A 232 11.81 -3.85 -21.66
C ALA A 232 11.04 -3.79 -23.00
N ALA A 233 10.18 -2.76 -23.18
CA ALA A 233 9.44 -2.58 -24.43
C ALA A 233 10.38 -2.37 -25.62
N THR A 234 11.45 -1.55 -25.47
CA THR A 234 12.44 -1.35 -26.52
C THR A 234 13.10 -2.65 -26.94
N ALA A 235 13.53 -3.48 -25.99
CA ALA A 235 14.16 -4.78 -26.28
C ALA A 235 13.19 -5.73 -26.96
N LEU A 236 11.92 -5.77 -26.52
CA LEU A 236 10.88 -6.63 -27.13
C LEU A 236 10.54 -6.22 -28.56
N LEU A 237 10.65 -4.95 -28.93
CA LEU A 237 10.43 -4.49 -30.29
C LEU A 237 11.51 -4.95 -31.27
N ASP A 238 12.68 -5.28 -30.78
CA ASP A 238 13.82 -5.75 -31.59
C ASP A 238 13.83 -7.30 -31.72
N THR A 239 12.84 -8.02 -31.11
CA THR A 239 12.68 -9.47 -31.27
C THR A 239 11.94 -9.85 -32.58
N ASP A 240 12.16 -11.07 -33.06
CA ASP A 240 11.43 -11.63 -34.19
C ASP A 240 10.98 -13.07 -33.85
N PRO A 241 9.68 -13.36 -33.82
CA PRO A 241 8.57 -12.44 -33.98
C PRO A 241 8.37 -11.52 -32.77
N ARG A 242 7.84 -10.31 -33.04
CA ARG A 242 7.50 -9.33 -32.00
C ARG A 242 6.26 -9.75 -31.20
N PRO A 243 6.15 -9.35 -29.91
CA PRO A 243 4.89 -9.46 -29.20
C PRO A 243 3.81 -8.57 -29.82
N ASP A 244 2.55 -8.99 -29.72
CA ASP A 244 1.37 -8.26 -30.15
C ASP A 244 0.62 -7.60 -28.96
N ALA A 245 1.06 -7.90 -27.72
CA ALA A 245 0.58 -7.23 -26.50
C ALA A 245 1.63 -7.28 -25.39
N LEU A 246 1.53 -6.31 -24.47
CA LEU A 246 2.28 -6.24 -23.22
C LEU A 246 1.33 -6.28 -22.03
N LEU A 247 1.53 -7.22 -21.12
CA LEU A 247 1.01 -7.21 -19.76
C LEU A 247 2.10 -6.69 -18.85
N CYS A 248 1.99 -5.47 -18.40
CA CYS A 248 2.92 -4.85 -17.46
C CYS A 248 2.43 -5.05 -16.02
N LEU A 249 3.29 -5.57 -15.14
CA LEU A 249 2.86 -5.96 -13.80
C LEU A 249 2.68 -4.78 -12.82
N ASN A 250 2.88 -3.54 -13.29
CA ASN A 250 2.34 -2.32 -12.69
C ASN A 250 2.20 -1.20 -13.74
N ASP A 251 1.51 -0.13 -13.38
CA ASP A 251 1.26 0.99 -14.30
C ASP A 251 2.52 1.80 -14.61
N HIS A 252 3.49 1.89 -13.69
CA HIS A 252 4.77 2.54 -13.98
C HIS A 252 5.50 1.85 -15.15
N LEU A 253 5.54 0.52 -15.15
CA LEU A 253 6.10 -0.25 -16.27
C LEU A 253 5.31 -0.01 -17.56
N ALA A 254 3.97 -0.02 -17.47
CA ALA A 254 3.10 0.18 -18.63
C ALA A 254 3.27 1.57 -19.25
N LEU A 255 3.29 2.61 -18.44
CA LEU A 255 3.49 4.00 -18.90
C LEU A 255 4.89 4.20 -19.50
N GLY A 256 5.90 3.57 -18.91
CA GLY A 256 7.25 3.53 -19.48
C GLY A 256 7.28 2.82 -20.85
N ALA A 257 6.57 1.69 -20.96
CA ALA A 257 6.43 0.95 -22.21
C ALA A 257 5.71 1.79 -23.28
N LEU A 258 4.58 2.44 -22.92
CA LEU A 258 3.85 3.36 -23.83
C LEU A 258 4.76 4.46 -24.37
N ARG A 259 5.63 5.03 -23.54
CA ARG A 259 6.60 6.05 -23.97
C ARG A 259 7.57 5.49 -25.01
N ALA A 260 8.15 4.32 -24.79
CA ALA A 260 9.07 3.67 -25.73
C ALA A 260 8.38 3.30 -27.05
N LEU A 261 7.14 2.78 -26.97
CA LEU A 261 6.33 2.47 -28.16
C LEU A 261 6.04 3.70 -28.99
N HIS A 262 5.70 4.81 -28.35
CA HIS A 262 5.48 6.10 -29.02
C HIS A 262 6.75 6.59 -29.74
N GLU A 263 7.91 6.54 -29.09
CA GLU A 263 9.19 6.94 -29.68
C GLU A 263 9.56 6.07 -30.91
N ARG A 264 9.20 4.80 -30.87
CA ARG A 264 9.38 3.83 -31.98
C ARG A 264 8.24 3.88 -33.01
N ARG A 265 7.25 4.78 -32.86
CA ARG A 265 6.08 4.96 -33.74
C ARG A 265 5.25 3.68 -33.88
N VAL A 266 5.16 2.88 -32.82
CA VAL A 266 4.28 1.70 -32.75
C VAL A 266 2.90 2.17 -32.31
N SER A 267 1.86 1.81 -33.10
CA SER A 267 0.48 2.18 -32.77
C SER A 267 -0.04 1.37 -31.58
N VAL A 268 -0.52 2.08 -30.55
CA VAL A 268 -1.22 1.51 -29.40
C VAL A 268 -2.60 2.19 -29.31
N PRO A 269 -3.71 1.47 -29.34
CA PRO A 269 -3.81 0.07 -29.79
C PRO A 269 -3.60 -0.04 -31.30
N GLY A 270 -3.72 -1.19 -31.84
CA GLY A 270 -3.62 -1.42 -33.29
C GLY A 270 -2.51 -2.42 -33.57
N SER A 271 -1.25 -1.98 -33.58
CA SER A 271 -0.12 -2.90 -33.76
C SER A 271 0.18 -3.70 -32.49
N LEU A 272 -0.05 -3.08 -31.32
CA LEU A 272 0.26 -3.68 -30.01
C LEU A 272 -0.71 -3.12 -28.95
N ASP A 273 -1.22 -4.00 -28.08
CA ASP A 273 -2.03 -3.62 -26.92
C ASP A 273 -1.18 -3.58 -25.66
N VAL A 274 -1.51 -2.67 -24.72
CA VAL A 274 -0.83 -2.55 -23.43
C VAL A 274 -1.84 -2.59 -22.31
N VAL A 275 -1.59 -3.46 -21.33
CA VAL A 275 -2.35 -3.53 -20.07
C VAL A 275 -1.39 -3.32 -18.90
N GLY A 276 -1.81 -2.49 -17.95
CA GLY A 276 -1.12 -2.22 -16.69
C GLY A 276 -1.75 -2.91 -15.49
N PHE A 277 -1.31 -2.48 -14.31
CA PHE A 277 -1.81 -2.93 -13.02
C PHE A 277 -1.67 -1.79 -12.01
N ASP A 278 -2.66 -1.54 -11.14
CA ASP A 278 -2.76 -0.60 -10.01
C ASP A 278 -3.76 0.55 -10.21
N ASP A 279 -4.16 0.90 -11.43
CA ASP A 279 -5.02 2.05 -11.78
C ASP A 279 -4.60 3.34 -11.07
N ILE A 280 -3.32 3.72 -11.24
CA ILE A 280 -2.83 5.00 -10.71
C ILE A 280 -3.43 6.17 -11.51
N GLU A 281 -3.51 7.35 -10.89
CA GLU A 281 -4.11 8.52 -11.53
C GLU A 281 -3.51 8.82 -12.93
N ALA A 282 -2.19 8.71 -13.08
CA ALA A 282 -1.48 8.94 -14.33
C ALA A 282 -1.97 8.06 -15.50
N SER A 283 -2.50 6.87 -15.20
CA SER A 283 -2.99 5.92 -16.21
C SER A 283 -4.22 6.43 -16.96
N ARG A 284 -5.02 7.29 -16.32
CA ARG A 284 -6.19 7.93 -16.94
C ARG A 284 -5.81 9.06 -17.88
N PHE A 285 -4.67 9.72 -17.63
CA PHE A 285 -4.20 10.90 -18.36
C PHE A 285 -3.08 10.60 -19.34
N SER A 286 -2.64 9.34 -19.46
CA SER A 286 -1.72 8.94 -20.52
C SER A 286 -2.37 8.98 -21.91
N VAL A 287 -1.56 9.03 -22.96
CA VAL A 287 -2.04 8.98 -24.36
C VAL A 287 -1.31 7.84 -25.06
N PRO A 288 -2.04 6.74 -25.39
CA PRO A 288 -3.45 6.45 -25.04
C PRO A 288 -3.64 6.27 -23.55
N SER A 289 -4.87 6.49 -23.03
CA SER A 289 -5.22 6.16 -21.64
C SER A 289 -5.11 4.66 -21.42
N LEU A 290 -4.55 4.28 -20.24
CA LEU A 290 -4.09 2.92 -19.98
C LEU A 290 -5.21 2.01 -19.45
N THR A 291 -5.47 0.90 -20.15
CA THR A 291 -6.22 -0.24 -19.60
C THR A 291 -5.40 -0.89 -18.49
N THR A 292 -6.01 -1.09 -17.32
CA THR A 292 -5.28 -1.56 -16.15
C THR A 292 -6.17 -2.32 -15.18
N VAL A 293 -5.59 -3.24 -14.41
CA VAL A 293 -6.27 -3.83 -13.26
C VAL A 293 -6.29 -2.81 -12.12
N ALA A 294 -7.48 -2.55 -11.61
CA ALA A 294 -7.73 -1.63 -10.49
C ALA A 294 -8.03 -2.41 -9.21
N PRO A 295 -7.07 -2.57 -8.28
CA PRO A 295 -7.38 -3.02 -6.93
C PRO A 295 -8.28 -2.00 -6.22
N ASP A 296 -9.24 -2.46 -5.41
CA ASP A 296 -10.00 -1.55 -4.55
C ASP A 296 -9.10 -1.03 -3.41
N LYS A 297 -8.28 -0.01 -3.74
CA LYS A 297 -7.34 0.62 -2.78
C LYS A 297 -8.04 1.20 -1.57
N GLN A 298 -9.31 1.65 -1.72
CA GLN A 298 -10.10 2.18 -0.62
C GLN A 298 -10.45 1.08 0.38
N GLU A 299 -10.90 -0.07 -0.13
CA GLU A 299 -11.20 -1.22 0.71
C GLU A 299 -9.95 -1.80 1.36
N ILE A 300 -8.81 -1.86 0.63
CA ILE A 300 -7.51 -2.25 1.21
C ILE A 300 -7.17 -1.36 2.42
N ALA A 301 -7.24 -0.04 2.27
CA ALA A 301 -6.95 0.90 3.34
C ALA A 301 -7.91 0.74 4.53
N ARG A 302 -9.22 0.64 4.25
CA ARG A 302 -10.27 0.47 5.26
C ARG A 302 -10.08 -0.82 6.06
N ALA A 303 -9.87 -1.93 5.37
CA ALA A 303 -9.67 -3.24 5.98
C ALA A 303 -8.39 -3.29 6.81
N ALA A 304 -7.27 -2.78 6.27
CA ALA A 304 -5.98 -2.77 6.98
C ALA A 304 -6.04 -1.98 8.29
N VAL A 305 -6.62 -0.77 8.26
CA VAL A 305 -6.77 0.06 9.46
C VAL A 305 -7.73 -0.60 10.46
N ALA A 306 -8.86 -1.15 9.99
CA ALA A 306 -9.82 -1.82 10.85
C ALA A 306 -9.19 -3.03 11.57
N LEU A 307 -8.54 -3.92 10.82
CA LEU A 307 -7.87 -5.10 11.36
C LEU A 307 -6.80 -4.73 12.38
N LEU A 308 -5.99 -3.68 12.08
CA LEU A 308 -4.96 -3.24 13.01
C LEU A 308 -5.55 -2.69 14.31
N LEU A 309 -6.60 -1.87 14.23
CA LEU A 309 -7.23 -1.30 15.43
C LEU A 309 -7.93 -2.35 16.27
N ASP A 310 -8.59 -3.35 15.64
CA ASP A 310 -9.14 -4.51 16.36
C ASP A 310 -8.05 -5.21 17.20
N ARG A 311 -6.84 -5.40 16.63
CA ARG A 311 -5.72 -6.02 17.35
C ARG A 311 -5.15 -5.15 18.46
N ILE A 312 -5.11 -3.83 18.24
CA ILE A 312 -4.68 -2.87 19.28
C ILE A 312 -5.65 -2.90 20.46
N ASP A 313 -6.95 -3.00 20.17
CA ASP A 313 -7.99 -2.95 21.22
C ASP A 313 -8.20 -4.29 21.91
N ASP A 314 -8.01 -5.41 21.21
CA ASP A 314 -8.08 -6.77 21.74
C ASP A 314 -6.90 -7.66 21.26
N PRO A 315 -5.72 -7.57 21.91
CA PRO A 315 -4.53 -8.32 21.51
C PRO A 315 -4.70 -9.85 21.56
N GLY A 316 -5.58 -10.36 22.43
CA GLY A 316 -5.90 -11.78 22.58
C GLY A 316 -7.08 -12.28 21.78
N GLY A 317 -7.66 -11.44 20.94
CA GLY A 317 -8.92 -11.67 20.23
C GLY A 317 -8.89 -12.78 19.17
N ALA A 318 -9.73 -12.65 18.15
CA ALA A 318 -9.96 -13.64 17.10
C ALA A 318 -8.65 -14.11 16.41
N PRO A 319 -8.62 -15.34 15.82
CA PRO A 319 -7.46 -15.80 15.05
C PRO A 319 -7.14 -14.86 13.90
N PRO A 320 -5.92 -14.91 13.35
CA PRO A 320 -5.52 -14.13 12.19
C PRO A 320 -6.48 -14.28 11.02
N ARG A 321 -6.78 -13.18 10.35
CA ARG A 321 -7.74 -13.10 9.24
C ARG A 321 -7.04 -12.82 7.93
N ASP A 322 -7.46 -13.51 6.87
CA ASP A 322 -7.12 -13.20 5.49
C ASP A 322 -8.28 -12.43 4.88
N HIS A 323 -8.06 -11.18 4.49
CA HIS A 323 -9.04 -10.34 3.81
C HIS A 323 -8.65 -10.18 2.35
N VAL A 324 -9.37 -10.89 1.47
CA VAL A 324 -9.18 -10.77 0.02
C VAL A 324 -10.08 -9.67 -0.50
N VAL A 325 -9.47 -8.63 -1.06
CA VAL A 325 -10.14 -7.45 -1.61
C VAL A 325 -10.40 -7.66 -3.11
N GLY A 326 -11.48 -7.09 -3.62
CA GLY A 326 -11.84 -7.14 -5.02
C GLY A 326 -10.89 -6.32 -5.92
N HIS A 327 -10.97 -6.62 -7.21
CA HIS A 327 -10.32 -5.86 -8.28
C HIS A 327 -11.26 -5.76 -9.49
N GLU A 328 -11.00 -4.82 -10.38
CA GLU A 328 -11.70 -4.65 -11.65
C GLU A 328 -10.70 -4.43 -12.78
N LEU A 329 -10.99 -4.90 -13.98
CA LEU A 329 -10.25 -4.52 -15.18
C LEU A 329 -10.90 -3.28 -15.79
N ILE A 330 -10.20 -2.16 -15.72
CA ILE A 330 -10.66 -0.89 -16.32
C ILE A 330 -10.14 -0.81 -17.74
N VAL A 331 -11.03 -1.04 -18.70
CA VAL A 331 -10.71 -0.98 -20.14
C VAL A 331 -10.67 0.47 -20.59
N ARG A 332 -9.57 0.86 -21.27
CA ARG A 332 -9.32 2.19 -21.84
C ARG A 332 -8.70 2.10 -23.24
N GLU A 333 -8.21 3.23 -23.76
CA GLU A 333 -7.72 3.35 -25.13
C GLU A 333 -6.55 2.43 -25.47
N SER A 334 -5.69 2.06 -24.51
CA SER A 334 -4.48 1.24 -24.79
C SER A 334 -4.77 -0.19 -25.23
N THR A 335 -6.02 -0.64 -25.11
CA THR A 335 -6.52 -1.88 -25.72
C THR A 335 -7.72 -1.62 -26.64
N GLY A 336 -8.10 -0.36 -26.88
CA GLY A 336 -9.23 0.06 -27.71
C GLY A 336 -10.57 -0.15 -27.00
N CYS A 337 -11.29 0.91 -26.84
CA CYS A 337 -12.69 0.92 -26.43
C CYS A 337 -13.58 0.54 -27.63
#